data_261f0ec11aab4590780d70d20ecb1bb4
#
_entry.id   261f0ec11aab4590780d70d20ecb1bb4
#
_cell.length_a   1.000
_cell.length_b   1.000
_cell.length_c   1.000
_cell.angle_alpha   90.00
_cell.angle_beta   90.00
_cell.angle_gamma   90.00
#
_symmetry.space_group_name_H-M   'P 1'
#
loop_
_entity.id
_entity.type
_entity.pdbx_description
1 polymer ?
#
loop_
_entity_poly.entity_id
_entity_poly.type
_entity_poly.pdbx_seq_one_letter_code
_entity_poly.pdbx_strand_id
1 'polypeptide(L)'
;MIIQSKKVWIADQFVPAAIEVKDGKIVGIFPYGAKDVDDDYGDKRIVPGFMDIHCHGAYEFDTNDANEEGLRYWAEHIVSEGVTSFLATTITQSVEVLTNAVANVARVMEGGYDGAEILGIHFEGPYLDMKYKGAQPEQFIAKPSVEQFKHYQEAAHGHIRYVTLATEQDDNFELTRYLTSQGIVVSIGHSAATYEQAVMAYANGARSMTHVYNGMTPFNHRANGLVGAAYRIRTMYGEIICDGCHSTPAALNNYFMSKGPDYSIMISDALMAKGTPVGSKYIFGGNEIVIYPDGSAHLTSTGGLAGST
;
A
#
# COMPACT_ATOMS: atom_id res chain seq x y z
N MET A 1 15.85 1.86 26.98
CA MET A 1 15.52 3.26 26.61
C MET A 1 14.18 3.60 27.20
N ILE A 2 14.09 4.76 27.84
CA ILE A 2 12.81 5.29 28.36
C ILE A 2 12.58 6.66 27.75
N ILE A 3 11.45 6.85 27.10
CA ILE A 3 11.04 8.12 26.51
C ILE A 3 9.74 8.60 27.16
N GLN A 4 9.52 9.90 27.25
CA GLN A 4 8.25 10.43 27.80
C GLN A 4 7.70 11.61 27.01
N SER A 5 6.40 11.82 27.12
CA SER A 5 5.69 12.99 26.63
C SER A 5 4.43 13.23 27.43
N LYS A 6 3.96 14.49 27.44
CA LYS A 6 2.64 14.84 27.97
C LYS A 6 1.50 14.38 27.04
N LYS A 7 1.83 13.89 25.84
CA LYS A 7 0.86 13.49 24.80
C LYS A 7 1.26 12.14 24.16
N VAL A 8 1.19 11.07 24.92
CA VAL A 8 1.37 9.69 24.42
C VAL A 8 -0.01 9.13 24.06
N TRP A 9 -0.16 8.58 22.85
CA TRP A 9 -1.39 7.94 22.41
C TRP A 9 -1.56 6.56 23.05
N ILE A 10 -2.53 6.42 23.94
CA ILE A 10 -2.84 5.19 24.67
C ILE A 10 -4.36 5.06 24.79
N ALA A 11 -4.93 3.90 24.42
CA ALA A 11 -6.36 3.64 24.54
C ALA A 11 -7.23 4.78 23.98
N ASP A 12 -6.95 5.15 22.73
CA ASP A 12 -7.69 6.14 21.92
C ASP A 12 -7.69 7.57 22.46
N GLN A 13 -6.71 7.92 23.31
CA GLN A 13 -6.55 9.26 23.84
C GLN A 13 -5.07 9.61 24.07
N PHE A 14 -4.78 10.93 24.15
CA PHE A 14 -3.47 11.40 24.56
C PHE A 14 -3.39 11.53 26.07
N VAL A 15 -2.40 10.86 26.69
CA VAL A 15 -2.14 10.93 28.14
C VAL A 15 -0.68 11.27 28.42
N PRO A 16 -0.36 11.96 29.52
CA PRO A 16 1.01 12.15 29.97
C PRO A 16 1.59 10.81 30.46
N ALA A 17 2.62 10.31 29.76
CA ALA A 17 3.20 9.01 30.10
C ALA A 17 4.69 8.93 29.73
N ALA A 18 5.38 7.97 30.34
CA ALA A 18 6.69 7.48 29.95
C ALA A 18 6.56 6.03 29.43
N ILE A 19 7.31 5.72 28.38
CA ILE A 19 7.34 4.41 27.71
C ILE A 19 8.75 3.82 27.87
N GLU A 20 8.83 2.64 28.44
CA GLU A 20 10.08 1.86 28.52
C GLU A 20 10.15 0.86 27.37
N VAL A 21 11.21 0.96 26.57
CA VAL A 21 11.48 0.07 25.44
C VAL A 21 12.74 -0.75 25.71
N LYS A 22 12.63 -2.06 25.56
CA LYS A 22 13.74 -3.00 25.66
C LYS A 22 13.64 -4.01 24.51
N ASP A 23 14.75 -4.24 23.82
CA ASP A 23 14.86 -5.18 22.71
C ASP A 23 13.74 -4.96 21.65
N GLY A 24 13.50 -3.69 21.27
CA GLY A 24 12.48 -3.29 20.29
C GLY A 24 11.03 -3.42 20.76
N LYS A 25 10.78 -3.74 22.04
CA LYS A 25 9.42 -3.93 22.57
C LYS A 25 9.13 -2.98 23.73
N ILE A 26 7.88 -2.48 23.78
CA ILE A 26 7.39 -1.75 24.93
C ILE A 26 7.21 -2.74 26.08
N VAL A 27 8.02 -2.55 27.16
CA VAL A 27 7.98 -3.41 28.34
C VAL A 27 7.32 -2.76 29.55
N GLY A 28 7.08 -1.44 29.50
CA GLY A 28 6.40 -0.72 30.57
C GLY A 28 5.85 0.64 30.14
N ILE A 29 4.75 1.04 30.74
CA ILE A 29 4.15 2.37 30.60
C ILE A 29 3.95 2.91 32.00
N PHE A 30 4.44 4.12 32.25
CA PHE A 30 4.45 4.77 33.57
C PHE A 30 3.86 6.19 33.48
N PRO A 31 3.42 6.79 34.58
CA PRO A 31 3.06 8.20 34.60
C PRO A 31 4.25 9.09 34.17
N TYR A 32 3.95 10.19 33.49
CA TYR A 32 4.95 11.20 33.13
C TYR A 32 5.71 11.68 34.35
N GLY A 33 7.03 11.75 34.31
CA GLY A 33 7.88 12.15 35.42
C GLY A 33 8.10 11.09 36.50
N ALA A 34 7.57 9.87 36.36
CA ALA A 34 7.75 8.80 37.35
C ALA A 34 9.07 8.04 37.22
N LYS A 35 9.81 8.24 36.16
CA LYS A 35 11.09 7.58 35.86
C LYS A 35 12.12 8.60 35.40
N ASP A 36 13.40 8.28 35.61
CA ASP A 36 14.48 8.93 34.86
C ASP A 36 14.38 8.48 33.40
N VAL A 37 14.44 9.43 32.47
CA VAL A 37 14.20 9.16 31.04
C VAL A 37 15.42 9.51 30.20
N ASP A 38 15.59 8.78 29.09
CA ASP A 38 16.63 9.07 28.10
C ASP A 38 16.22 10.32 27.29
N ASP A 39 14.93 10.45 26.91
CA ASP A 39 14.43 11.59 26.16
C ASP A 39 13.06 12.07 26.68
N ASP A 40 12.91 13.40 26.84
CA ASP A 40 11.65 14.06 27.13
C ASP A 40 11.17 14.90 25.93
N TYR A 41 10.11 14.45 25.30
CA TYR A 41 9.49 15.13 24.15
C TYR A 41 8.51 16.25 24.54
N GLY A 42 8.29 16.51 25.85
CA GLY A 42 7.47 17.61 26.36
C GLY A 42 6.03 17.55 25.81
N ASP A 43 5.62 18.54 25.02
CA ASP A 43 4.27 18.61 24.44
C ASP A 43 4.15 17.98 23.04
N LYS A 44 5.21 17.37 22.50
CA LYS A 44 5.15 16.64 21.23
C LYS A 44 4.33 15.37 21.39
N ARG A 45 3.61 14.98 20.34
CA ARG A 45 2.83 13.73 20.32
C ARG A 45 3.75 12.54 20.12
N ILE A 46 3.55 11.49 20.91
CA ILE A 46 4.08 10.15 20.65
C ILE A 46 2.89 9.29 20.22
N VAL A 47 2.96 8.77 19.01
CA VAL A 47 1.94 7.90 18.39
C VAL A 47 2.61 6.65 17.85
N PRO A 48 1.88 5.54 17.57
CA PRO A 48 2.38 4.45 16.77
C PRO A 48 2.87 4.96 15.41
N GLY A 49 3.96 4.40 14.90
CA GLY A 49 4.42 4.71 13.55
C GLY A 49 3.39 4.31 12.50
N PHE A 50 3.40 4.99 11.36
CA PHE A 50 2.52 4.66 10.25
C PHE A 50 2.98 3.38 9.55
N MET A 51 2.00 2.63 9.04
CA MET A 51 2.21 1.48 8.18
C MET A 51 1.65 1.80 6.80
N ASP A 52 2.50 1.74 5.76
CA ASP A 52 2.08 1.95 4.38
C ASP A 52 2.10 0.63 3.62
N ILE A 53 0.92 0.11 3.31
CA ILE A 53 0.78 -1.20 2.65
C ILE A 53 0.72 -1.10 1.12
N HIS A 54 0.82 0.12 0.57
CA HIS A 54 0.78 0.35 -0.87
C HIS A 54 1.68 1.54 -1.24
N CYS A 55 2.93 1.24 -1.58
CA CYS A 55 3.91 2.21 -2.04
C CYS A 55 4.92 1.53 -2.99
N HIS A 56 5.02 2.06 -4.22
CA HIS A 56 5.86 1.50 -5.28
C HIS A 56 7.32 1.90 -5.14
N GLY A 57 7.57 3.09 -4.59
CA GLY A 57 8.90 3.61 -4.48
C GLY A 57 8.99 4.92 -3.71
N ALA A 58 10.22 5.41 -3.55
CA ALA A 58 10.55 6.73 -3.03
C ALA A 58 12.00 7.09 -3.39
N TYR A 59 12.33 8.38 -3.37
CA TYR A 59 13.71 8.88 -3.44
C TYR A 59 14.49 8.35 -4.66
N GLU A 60 13.83 8.31 -5.82
CA GLU A 60 14.34 7.83 -7.12
C GLU A 60 14.43 6.30 -7.27
N PHE A 61 14.02 5.51 -6.27
CA PHE A 61 14.03 4.05 -6.31
C PHE A 61 12.63 3.48 -6.42
N ASP A 62 12.48 2.45 -7.24
CA ASP A 62 11.23 1.69 -7.46
C ASP A 62 11.45 0.21 -7.09
N THR A 63 10.41 -0.42 -6.58
CA THR A 63 10.45 -1.85 -6.24
C THR A 63 10.85 -2.70 -7.45
N ASN A 64 10.37 -2.33 -8.65
CA ASN A 64 10.65 -3.08 -9.89
C ASN A 64 12.08 -2.91 -10.42
N ASP A 65 12.85 -1.94 -9.90
CA ASP A 65 14.26 -1.74 -10.29
C ASP A 65 15.16 -2.90 -9.83
N ALA A 66 14.69 -3.70 -8.89
CA ALA A 66 15.46 -4.78 -8.26
C ALA A 66 16.83 -4.31 -7.72
N ASN A 67 16.85 -3.11 -7.13
CA ASN A 67 18.04 -2.46 -6.59
C ASN A 67 18.08 -2.61 -5.06
N GLU A 68 18.99 -3.44 -4.53
CA GLU A 68 19.10 -3.68 -3.09
C GLU A 68 19.51 -2.42 -2.31
N GLU A 69 20.46 -1.66 -2.83
CA GLU A 69 20.93 -0.42 -2.18
C GLU A 69 19.83 0.63 -2.14
N GLY A 70 19.07 0.75 -3.23
CA GLY A 70 17.94 1.66 -3.35
C GLY A 70 16.83 1.32 -2.35
N LEU A 71 16.48 0.04 -2.22
CA LEU A 71 15.45 -0.39 -1.26
C LEU A 71 15.90 -0.19 0.20
N ARG A 72 17.19 -0.41 0.53
CA ARG A 72 17.77 -0.12 1.85
C ARG A 72 17.75 1.38 2.14
N TYR A 73 18.16 2.20 1.16
CA TYR A 73 18.11 3.66 1.27
C TYR A 73 16.68 4.15 1.53
N TRP A 74 15.70 3.62 0.79
CA TRP A 74 14.29 3.95 1.00
C TRP A 74 13.83 3.59 2.42
N ALA A 75 14.08 2.36 2.89
CA ALA A 75 13.70 1.92 4.23
C ALA A 75 14.32 2.82 5.33
N GLU A 76 15.57 3.22 5.18
CA GLU A 76 16.26 4.09 6.12
C GLU A 76 15.66 5.52 6.18
N HIS A 77 15.29 6.07 5.03
CA HIS A 77 14.88 7.48 4.94
C HIS A 77 13.41 7.73 5.21
N ILE A 78 12.52 6.76 4.89
CA ILE A 78 11.07 6.93 5.03
C ILE A 78 10.63 7.09 6.51
N VAL A 79 11.46 6.68 7.46
CA VAL A 79 11.20 6.88 8.90
C VAL A 79 11.08 8.37 9.26
N SER A 80 11.73 9.26 8.51
CA SER A 80 11.63 10.71 8.69
C SER A 80 10.23 11.25 8.43
N GLU A 81 9.40 10.50 7.70
CA GLU A 81 8.01 10.82 7.39
C GLU A 81 7.03 10.17 8.40
N GLY A 82 7.56 9.43 9.38
CA GLY A 82 6.78 8.72 10.41
C GLY A 82 6.31 7.33 9.98
N VAL A 83 6.70 6.85 8.80
CA VAL A 83 6.44 5.47 8.35
C VAL A 83 7.48 4.56 9.01
N THR A 84 7.03 3.60 9.81
CA THR A 84 7.88 2.65 10.52
C THR A 84 7.82 1.24 9.94
N SER A 85 6.86 0.99 9.05
CA SER A 85 6.76 -0.28 8.32
C SER A 85 6.00 -0.11 7.01
N PHE A 86 6.32 -0.93 6.00
CA PHE A 86 5.66 -0.86 4.70
C PHE A 86 5.69 -2.20 3.95
N LEU A 87 4.84 -2.31 2.92
CA LEU A 87 4.93 -3.35 1.89
C LEU A 87 5.54 -2.74 0.63
N ALA A 88 6.66 -3.28 0.16
CA ALA A 88 7.23 -2.87 -1.12
C ALA A 88 6.29 -3.34 -2.25
N THR A 89 5.72 -2.39 -3.00
CA THR A 89 4.68 -2.67 -3.99
C THR A 89 5.27 -2.76 -5.40
N THR A 90 4.99 -3.87 -6.11
CA THR A 90 5.35 -4.00 -7.53
C THR A 90 4.31 -3.34 -8.42
N ILE A 91 4.72 -2.90 -9.61
CA ILE A 91 3.81 -2.55 -10.71
C ILE A 91 3.87 -3.62 -11.80
N THR A 92 2.77 -3.84 -12.52
CA THR A 92 2.71 -4.76 -13.67
C THR A 92 3.93 -4.64 -14.58
N GLN A 93 4.58 -5.76 -14.88
CA GLN A 93 5.73 -5.82 -15.78
C GLN A 93 5.92 -7.26 -16.34
N SER A 94 6.95 -7.48 -17.15
CA SER A 94 7.28 -8.81 -17.65
C SER A 94 7.54 -9.80 -16.50
N VAL A 95 7.37 -11.09 -16.77
CA VAL A 95 7.64 -12.16 -15.80
C VAL A 95 9.05 -12.04 -15.22
N GLU A 96 10.04 -11.76 -16.07
CA GLU A 96 11.43 -11.61 -15.67
C GLU A 96 11.63 -10.45 -14.70
N VAL A 97 11.10 -9.26 -15.02
CA VAL A 97 11.22 -8.07 -14.17
C VAL A 97 10.54 -8.29 -12.83
N LEU A 98 9.31 -8.82 -12.81
CA LEU A 98 8.59 -9.11 -11.57
C LEU A 98 9.30 -10.16 -10.71
N THR A 99 9.84 -11.22 -11.32
CA THR A 99 10.60 -12.25 -10.61
C THR A 99 11.84 -11.64 -9.95
N ASN A 100 12.59 -10.80 -10.67
CA ASN A 100 13.76 -10.13 -10.13
C ASN A 100 13.41 -9.14 -9.02
N ALA A 101 12.32 -8.38 -9.19
CA ALA A 101 11.83 -7.42 -8.19
C ALA A 101 11.49 -8.11 -6.86
N VAL A 102 10.66 -9.15 -6.89
CA VAL A 102 10.26 -9.85 -5.66
C VAL A 102 11.42 -10.60 -5.00
N ALA A 103 12.33 -11.16 -5.80
CA ALA A 103 13.56 -11.78 -5.29
C ALA A 103 14.49 -10.75 -4.63
N ASN A 104 14.58 -9.53 -5.18
CA ASN A 104 15.34 -8.45 -4.60
C ASN A 104 14.81 -8.05 -3.21
N VAL A 105 13.49 -7.86 -3.08
CA VAL A 105 12.88 -7.54 -1.78
C VAL A 105 13.16 -8.64 -0.76
N ALA A 106 13.03 -9.92 -1.14
CA ALA A 106 13.33 -11.05 -0.26
C ALA A 106 14.78 -11.02 0.24
N ARG A 107 15.76 -10.79 -0.67
CA ARG A 107 17.18 -10.69 -0.28
C ARG A 107 17.45 -9.54 0.69
N VAL A 108 16.83 -8.39 0.49
CA VAL A 108 16.97 -7.24 1.41
C VAL A 108 16.39 -7.57 2.77
N MET A 109 15.19 -8.14 2.83
CA MET A 109 14.53 -8.53 4.08
C MET A 109 15.38 -9.54 4.87
N GLU A 110 15.94 -10.54 4.20
CA GLU A 110 16.73 -11.62 4.84
C GLU A 110 18.16 -11.22 5.16
N GLY A 111 18.73 -10.30 4.38
CA GLY A 111 20.12 -9.82 4.55
C GLY A 111 20.30 -8.79 5.65
N GLY A 112 19.22 -8.31 6.26
CA GLY A 112 19.22 -7.25 7.28
C GLY A 112 19.44 -5.85 6.67
N TYR A 113 18.82 -4.85 7.28
CA TYR A 113 18.87 -3.43 6.90
C TYR A 113 18.42 -2.58 8.10
N ASP A 114 18.67 -1.27 8.03
CA ASP A 114 18.21 -0.30 9.02
C ASP A 114 16.97 0.45 8.50
N GLY A 115 16.20 1.06 9.41
CA GLY A 115 15.06 1.92 9.08
C GLY A 115 13.69 1.28 9.30
N ALA A 116 12.73 1.59 8.42
CA ALA A 116 11.37 1.06 8.48
C ALA A 116 11.33 -0.43 8.14
N GLU A 117 10.52 -1.20 8.86
CA GLU A 117 10.39 -2.64 8.63
C GLU A 117 9.67 -2.91 7.29
N ILE A 118 10.31 -3.67 6.40
CA ILE A 118 9.68 -4.21 5.21
C ILE A 118 8.88 -5.45 5.63
N LEU A 119 7.55 -5.33 5.69
CA LEU A 119 6.65 -6.40 6.15
C LEU A 119 6.47 -7.52 5.13
N GLY A 120 6.88 -7.27 3.90
CA GLY A 120 6.73 -8.15 2.75
C GLY A 120 6.47 -7.38 1.46
N ILE A 121 5.85 -8.05 0.51
CA ILE A 121 5.59 -7.52 -0.82
C ILE A 121 4.07 -7.39 -1.02
N HIS A 122 3.65 -6.22 -1.51
CA HIS A 122 2.37 -6.05 -2.16
C HIS A 122 2.55 -6.26 -3.67
N PHE A 123 1.94 -7.30 -4.22
CA PHE A 123 2.02 -7.66 -5.61
C PHE A 123 0.84 -7.05 -6.36
N GLU A 124 1.03 -5.88 -6.95
CA GLU A 124 -0.02 -5.18 -7.71
C GLU A 124 0.09 -5.49 -9.20
N GLY A 125 -0.89 -6.24 -9.70
CA GLY A 125 -0.82 -6.81 -11.03
C GLY A 125 0.09 -8.04 -11.10
N PRO A 126 0.26 -8.66 -12.27
CA PRO A 126 -0.24 -8.24 -13.59
C PRO A 126 -1.70 -8.65 -13.88
N TYR A 127 -2.42 -9.19 -12.94
CA TYR A 127 -3.76 -9.77 -13.06
C TYR A 127 -4.86 -8.72 -13.01
N LEU A 128 -4.82 -7.75 -13.93
CA LEU A 128 -5.66 -6.55 -13.92
C LEU A 128 -6.63 -6.52 -15.10
N ASP A 129 -7.64 -5.63 -15.03
CA ASP A 129 -8.55 -5.39 -16.14
C ASP A 129 -8.03 -4.27 -17.05
N MET A 130 -8.03 -4.52 -18.37
CA MET A 130 -7.51 -3.58 -19.38
C MET A 130 -8.19 -2.22 -19.36
N LYS A 131 -9.49 -2.15 -19.05
CA LYS A 131 -10.25 -0.89 -19.03
C LYS A 131 -9.87 -0.02 -17.84
N TYR A 132 -9.51 -0.65 -16.72
CA TYR A 132 -9.19 0.00 -15.45
C TYR A 132 -7.72 -0.07 -15.08
N LYS A 133 -6.85 -0.35 -16.05
CA LYS A 133 -5.41 -0.49 -15.86
C LYS A 133 -4.70 0.76 -15.30
N GLY A 134 -5.27 1.95 -15.45
CA GLY A 134 -4.62 3.18 -15.02
C GLY A 134 -3.25 3.39 -15.69
N ALA A 135 -2.21 3.62 -14.89
CA ALA A 135 -0.82 3.76 -15.32
C ALA A 135 -0.11 2.44 -15.64
N GLN A 136 -0.74 1.29 -15.34
CA GLN A 136 -0.15 -0.03 -15.56
C GLN A 136 0.12 -0.32 -17.06
N PRO A 137 1.28 -0.92 -17.42
CA PRO A 137 1.66 -1.17 -18.81
C PRO A 137 0.83 -2.32 -19.41
N GLU A 138 0.00 -2.00 -20.40
CA GLU A 138 -1.01 -2.91 -20.97
C GLU A 138 -0.45 -4.20 -21.57
N GLN A 139 0.77 -4.14 -22.12
CA GLN A 139 1.40 -5.29 -22.80
C GLN A 139 1.76 -6.42 -21.83
N PHE A 140 1.76 -6.18 -20.53
CA PHE A 140 2.09 -7.17 -19.52
C PHE A 140 0.91 -7.60 -18.64
N ILE A 141 -0.28 -7.04 -18.89
CA ILE A 141 -1.49 -7.48 -18.21
C ILE A 141 -1.78 -8.94 -18.59
N ALA A 142 -2.01 -9.77 -17.58
CA ALA A 142 -2.18 -11.20 -17.72
C ALA A 142 -3.46 -11.68 -17.04
N LYS A 143 -3.94 -12.86 -17.42
CA LYS A 143 -5.01 -13.54 -16.68
C LYS A 143 -4.46 -14.09 -15.36
N PRO A 144 -5.27 -14.09 -14.28
CA PRO A 144 -4.91 -14.75 -13.03
C PRO A 144 -4.52 -16.22 -13.25
N SER A 145 -3.39 -16.62 -12.66
CA SER A 145 -2.84 -17.98 -12.78
C SER A 145 -2.16 -18.39 -11.47
N VAL A 146 -2.62 -19.48 -10.88
CA VAL A 146 -2.02 -20.06 -9.67
C VAL A 146 -0.59 -20.54 -9.95
N GLU A 147 -0.33 -21.13 -11.12
CA GLU A 147 1.00 -21.64 -11.50
C GLU A 147 1.99 -20.48 -11.62
N GLN A 148 1.61 -19.40 -12.34
CA GLN A 148 2.45 -18.23 -12.49
C GLN A 148 2.70 -17.52 -11.15
N PHE A 149 1.67 -17.41 -10.31
CA PHE A 149 1.83 -16.81 -8.99
C PHE A 149 2.78 -17.61 -8.09
N LYS A 150 2.71 -18.95 -8.12
CA LYS A 150 3.65 -19.80 -7.37
C LYS A 150 5.10 -19.52 -7.75
N HIS A 151 5.38 -19.30 -9.03
CA HIS A 151 6.71 -18.93 -9.50
C HIS A 151 7.21 -17.61 -8.84
N TYR A 152 6.36 -16.58 -8.78
CA TYR A 152 6.71 -15.32 -8.09
C TYR A 152 6.86 -15.50 -6.58
N GLN A 153 5.98 -16.27 -5.96
CA GLN A 153 6.05 -16.50 -4.52
C GLN A 153 7.29 -17.31 -4.11
N GLU A 154 7.72 -18.24 -4.96
CA GLU A 154 8.98 -18.98 -4.77
C GLU A 154 10.19 -18.04 -4.87
N ALA A 155 10.24 -17.19 -5.90
CA ALA A 155 11.29 -16.19 -6.06
C ALA A 155 11.31 -15.17 -4.91
N ALA A 156 10.15 -14.86 -4.35
CA ALA A 156 9.98 -14.00 -3.18
C ALA A 156 10.24 -14.70 -1.84
N HIS A 157 10.67 -15.96 -1.82
CA HIS A 157 10.85 -16.78 -0.61
C HIS A 157 9.63 -16.78 0.33
N GLY A 158 8.42 -16.64 -0.23
CA GLY A 158 7.18 -16.57 0.54
C GLY A 158 6.84 -15.18 1.10
N HIS A 159 7.54 -14.12 0.71
CA HIS A 159 7.33 -12.77 1.24
C HIS A 159 6.23 -11.96 0.53
N ILE A 160 5.55 -12.48 -0.52
CA ILE A 160 4.33 -11.84 -1.03
C ILE A 160 3.22 -12.06 -0.01
N ARG A 161 2.69 -10.96 0.55
CA ARG A 161 1.69 -10.96 1.62
C ARG A 161 0.34 -10.39 1.19
N TYR A 162 0.35 -9.59 0.14
CA TYR A 162 -0.81 -8.84 -0.33
C TYR A 162 -0.82 -8.83 -1.85
N VAL A 163 -1.97 -9.09 -2.47
CA VAL A 163 -2.09 -9.18 -3.93
C VAL A 163 -3.30 -8.38 -4.39
N THR A 164 -3.07 -7.41 -5.27
CA THR A 164 -4.12 -6.70 -6.00
C THR A 164 -4.39 -7.38 -7.32
N LEU A 165 -5.65 -7.73 -7.56
CA LEU A 165 -6.09 -8.29 -8.84
C LEU A 165 -7.54 -7.92 -9.21
N ALA A 166 -7.83 -7.99 -10.50
CA ALA A 166 -9.17 -7.90 -11.05
C ALA A 166 -9.89 -9.26 -10.91
N THR A 167 -10.64 -9.43 -9.82
CA THR A 167 -11.22 -10.73 -9.45
C THR A 167 -12.27 -11.25 -10.43
N GLU A 168 -12.85 -10.39 -11.29
CA GLU A 168 -13.74 -10.79 -12.38
C GLU A 168 -12.99 -11.46 -13.55
N GLN A 169 -11.67 -11.34 -13.60
CA GLN A 169 -10.78 -12.02 -14.56
C GLN A 169 -10.30 -13.38 -14.03
N ASP A 170 -10.56 -13.68 -12.74
CA ASP A 170 -10.14 -14.91 -12.06
C ASP A 170 -11.21 -15.99 -12.23
N ASP A 171 -11.00 -16.89 -13.19
CA ASP A 171 -11.94 -17.96 -13.51
C ASP A 171 -12.27 -18.79 -12.26
N ASN A 172 -13.55 -18.82 -11.88
CA ASN A 172 -14.05 -19.50 -10.67
C ASN A 172 -13.35 -19.09 -9.38
N PHE A 173 -12.71 -17.91 -9.31
CA PHE A 173 -11.93 -17.43 -8.15
C PHE A 173 -10.81 -18.41 -7.75
N GLU A 174 -10.16 -19.06 -8.71
CA GLU A 174 -9.16 -20.09 -8.45
C GLU A 174 -7.93 -19.49 -7.75
N LEU A 175 -7.36 -18.41 -8.31
CA LEU A 175 -6.24 -17.71 -7.70
C LEU A 175 -6.64 -17.07 -6.37
N THR A 176 -7.81 -16.41 -6.30
CA THR A 176 -8.34 -15.80 -5.06
C THR A 176 -8.41 -16.80 -3.91
N ARG A 177 -8.97 -17.99 -4.15
CA ARG A 177 -9.02 -19.05 -3.13
C ARG A 177 -7.66 -19.61 -2.77
N TYR A 178 -6.80 -19.79 -3.77
CA TYR A 178 -5.42 -20.23 -3.52
C TYR A 178 -4.68 -19.25 -2.61
N LEU A 179 -4.66 -17.96 -2.95
CA LEU A 179 -4.00 -16.92 -2.16
C LEU A 179 -4.53 -16.89 -0.72
N THR A 180 -5.84 -16.91 -0.56
CA THR A 180 -6.50 -16.94 0.76
C THR A 180 -6.08 -18.16 1.58
N SER A 181 -5.98 -19.34 0.94
CA SER A 181 -5.54 -20.58 1.62
C SER A 181 -4.09 -20.52 2.10
N GLN A 182 -3.26 -19.69 1.47
CA GLN A 182 -1.87 -19.42 1.86
C GLN A 182 -1.74 -18.28 2.87
N GLY A 183 -2.84 -17.69 3.34
CA GLY A 183 -2.83 -16.55 4.25
C GLY A 183 -2.41 -15.23 3.59
N ILE A 184 -2.46 -15.15 2.27
CA ILE A 184 -2.16 -13.95 1.50
C ILE A 184 -3.45 -13.14 1.34
N VAL A 185 -3.38 -11.84 1.61
CA VAL A 185 -4.54 -10.94 1.46
C VAL A 185 -4.81 -10.68 -0.01
N VAL A 186 -6.07 -10.89 -0.42
CA VAL A 186 -6.56 -10.55 -1.76
C VAL A 186 -7.29 -9.22 -1.72
N SER A 187 -6.83 -8.27 -2.53
CA SER A 187 -7.43 -6.96 -2.73
C SER A 187 -7.99 -6.83 -4.15
N ILE A 188 -9.20 -6.31 -4.27
CA ILE A 188 -9.83 -6.06 -5.57
C ILE A 188 -9.39 -4.67 -6.04
N GLY A 189 -8.67 -4.60 -7.14
CA GLY A 189 -8.22 -3.35 -7.73
C GLY A 189 -7.95 -3.44 -9.22
N HIS A 190 -7.87 -2.30 -9.89
CA HIS A 190 -7.74 -2.22 -11.35
C HIS A 190 -8.75 -3.14 -12.05
N SER A 191 -10.03 -3.01 -11.67
CA SER A 191 -11.05 -4.01 -11.89
C SER A 191 -12.32 -3.42 -12.46
N ALA A 192 -12.90 -4.09 -13.45
CA ALA A 192 -14.21 -3.79 -14.06
C ALA A 192 -15.37 -4.50 -13.33
N ALA A 193 -15.12 -5.14 -12.19
CA ALA A 193 -16.12 -5.91 -11.48
C ALA A 193 -17.38 -5.10 -11.15
N THR A 194 -18.53 -5.78 -11.24
CA THR A 194 -19.79 -5.26 -10.73
C THR A 194 -19.86 -5.40 -9.22
N TYR A 195 -20.86 -4.81 -8.61
CA TYR A 195 -21.15 -4.98 -7.19
C TYR A 195 -21.32 -6.47 -6.82
N GLU A 196 -22.06 -7.23 -7.63
CA GLU A 196 -22.33 -8.65 -7.40
C GLU A 196 -21.07 -9.49 -7.52
N GLN A 197 -20.19 -9.18 -8.49
CA GLN A 197 -18.89 -9.83 -8.63
C GLN A 197 -17.99 -9.55 -7.43
N ALA A 198 -17.99 -8.33 -6.88
CA ALA A 198 -17.26 -8.01 -5.67
C ALA A 198 -17.78 -8.79 -4.45
N VAL A 199 -19.10 -8.95 -4.31
CA VAL A 199 -19.71 -9.79 -3.26
C VAL A 199 -19.27 -11.24 -3.39
N MET A 200 -19.21 -11.78 -4.62
CA MET A 200 -18.72 -13.13 -4.87
C MET A 200 -17.24 -13.27 -4.59
N ALA A 201 -16.41 -12.29 -4.94
CA ALA A 201 -14.99 -12.27 -4.60
C ALA A 201 -14.77 -12.27 -3.08
N TYR A 202 -15.53 -11.46 -2.34
CA TYR A 202 -15.51 -11.45 -0.87
C TYR A 202 -15.88 -12.82 -0.29
N ALA A 203 -16.93 -13.46 -0.82
CA ALA A 203 -17.36 -14.79 -0.40
C ALA A 203 -16.28 -15.87 -0.68
N ASN A 204 -15.41 -15.65 -1.70
CA ASN A 204 -14.30 -16.52 -2.05
C ASN A 204 -12.96 -16.14 -1.39
N GLY A 205 -12.94 -15.14 -0.52
CA GLY A 205 -11.79 -14.85 0.33
C GLY A 205 -11.14 -13.49 0.12
N ALA A 206 -11.54 -12.67 -0.85
CA ALA A 206 -11.07 -11.30 -0.95
C ALA A 206 -11.42 -10.50 0.32
N ARG A 207 -10.50 -9.68 0.81
CA ARG A 207 -10.64 -8.95 2.08
C ARG A 207 -10.36 -7.46 1.98
N SER A 208 -9.88 -6.98 0.85
CA SER A 208 -9.58 -5.57 0.65
C SER A 208 -9.99 -5.08 -0.73
N MET A 209 -10.05 -3.76 -0.88
CA MET A 209 -10.17 -3.04 -2.16
C MET A 209 -9.05 -2.02 -2.25
N THR A 210 -8.34 -2.05 -3.34
CA THR A 210 -7.16 -1.23 -3.61
C THR A 210 -7.59 0.18 -3.99
N HIS A 211 -6.97 1.21 -3.42
CA HIS A 211 -7.13 2.65 -3.69
C HIS A 211 -8.54 3.05 -4.17
N VAL A 212 -9.55 2.82 -3.30
CA VAL A 212 -10.97 3.05 -3.61
C VAL A 212 -11.19 4.39 -4.32
N TYR A 213 -12.03 4.39 -5.34
CA TYR A 213 -12.32 5.36 -6.39
C TYR A 213 -11.41 5.28 -7.62
N ASN A 214 -10.16 4.84 -7.49
CA ASN A 214 -9.18 4.84 -8.57
C ASN A 214 -9.13 3.45 -9.23
N GLY A 215 -9.02 3.40 -10.55
CA GLY A 215 -8.90 2.14 -11.29
C GLY A 215 -10.05 1.15 -11.03
N MET A 216 -11.30 1.60 -10.86
CA MET A 216 -12.43 0.73 -10.56
C MET A 216 -13.79 1.27 -11.05
N THR A 217 -14.81 0.41 -11.07
CA THR A 217 -16.17 0.78 -11.43
C THR A 217 -16.76 1.76 -10.41
N PRO A 218 -17.27 2.95 -10.88
CA PRO A 218 -17.75 3.98 -9.99
C PRO A 218 -19.12 3.62 -9.38
N PHE A 219 -19.49 4.37 -8.32
CA PHE A 219 -20.83 4.29 -7.74
C PHE A 219 -21.87 4.99 -8.62
N ASN A 220 -22.93 4.28 -8.95
CA ASN A 220 -24.17 4.83 -9.49
C ASN A 220 -25.34 4.18 -8.75
N HIS A 221 -26.44 4.94 -8.54
CA HIS A 221 -27.59 4.46 -7.77
C HIS A 221 -28.32 3.23 -8.38
N ARG A 222 -28.06 2.89 -9.65
CA ARG A 222 -28.60 1.71 -10.35
C ARG A 222 -27.54 0.69 -10.74
N ALA A 223 -26.24 1.05 -10.63
CA ALA A 223 -25.10 0.19 -10.88
C ALA A 223 -24.01 0.55 -9.88
N ASN A 224 -24.04 -0.07 -8.70
CA ASN A 224 -23.26 0.38 -7.55
C ASN A 224 -21.75 0.23 -7.72
N GLY A 225 -21.30 -0.66 -8.62
CA GLY A 225 -19.88 -0.89 -8.90
C GLY A 225 -19.07 -1.32 -7.68
N LEU A 226 -17.75 -1.26 -7.83
CA LEU A 226 -16.80 -1.55 -6.74
C LEU A 226 -16.88 -0.49 -5.64
N VAL A 227 -17.03 0.78 -5.98
CA VAL A 227 -17.17 1.84 -4.98
C VAL A 227 -18.37 1.60 -4.07
N GLY A 228 -19.51 1.18 -4.64
CA GLY A 228 -20.69 0.81 -3.84
C GLY A 228 -20.48 -0.46 -3.01
N ALA A 229 -19.69 -1.42 -3.50
CA ALA A 229 -19.31 -2.60 -2.74
C ALA A 229 -18.40 -2.22 -1.57
N ALA A 230 -17.44 -1.30 -1.76
CA ALA A 230 -16.59 -0.77 -0.70
C ALA A 230 -17.43 -0.16 0.45
N TYR A 231 -18.47 0.58 0.12
CA TYR A 231 -19.37 1.16 1.13
C TYR A 231 -20.22 0.12 1.85
N ARG A 232 -20.71 -0.88 1.13
CA ARG A 232 -21.73 -1.80 1.64
C ARG A 232 -21.15 -3.01 2.36
N ILE A 233 -20.03 -3.56 1.88
CA ILE A 233 -19.35 -4.69 2.54
C ILE A 233 -18.45 -4.12 3.66
N ARG A 234 -19.04 -3.90 4.83
CA ARG A 234 -18.39 -3.17 5.92
C ARG A 234 -17.14 -3.84 6.47
N THR A 235 -17.08 -5.17 6.41
CA THR A 235 -15.96 -5.98 6.91
C THR A 235 -14.86 -6.25 5.87
N MET A 236 -14.99 -5.69 4.66
CA MET A 236 -13.92 -5.65 3.68
C MET A 236 -13.12 -4.37 3.89
N TYR A 237 -11.82 -4.45 4.02
CA TYR A 237 -10.96 -3.27 4.10
C TYR A 237 -11.01 -2.47 2.79
N GLY A 238 -10.73 -1.19 2.86
CA GLY A 238 -10.59 -0.35 1.67
C GLY A 238 -9.40 0.57 1.84
N GLU A 239 -8.51 0.54 0.88
CA GLU A 239 -7.42 1.50 0.80
C GLU A 239 -7.94 2.82 0.25
N ILE A 240 -7.37 3.92 0.70
CA ILE A 240 -7.71 5.27 0.24
C ILE A 240 -6.49 6.17 0.19
N ILE A 241 -6.27 6.83 -0.95
CA ILE A 241 -5.21 7.82 -1.13
C ILE A 241 -5.73 9.17 -0.64
N CYS A 242 -5.02 9.77 0.33
CA CYS A 242 -5.43 11.02 0.97
C CYS A 242 -4.49 12.21 0.64
N ASP A 243 -3.89 12.21 -0.54
CA ASP A 243 -2.91 13.22 -1.01
C ASP A 243 -3.53 14.56 -1.45
N GLY A 244 -4.85 14.63 -1.55
CA GLY A 244 -5.59 15.81 -2.02
C GLY A 244 -5.65 15.95 -3.55
N CYS A 245 -5.00 15.04 -4.30
CA CYS A 245 -4.99 15.00 -5.76
C CYS A 245 -5.88 13.90 -6.33
N HIS A 246 -5.77 12.66 -5.80
CA HIS A 246 -6.55 11.50 -6.23
C HIS A 246 -8.02 11.60 -5.83
N SER A 247 -8.32 12.23 -4.71
CA SER A 247 -9.69 12.35 -4.20
C SER A 247 -9.93 13.72 -3.60
N THR A 248 -11.09 14.30 -3.89
CA THR A 248 -11.50 15.57 -3.27
C THR A 248 -11.79 15.38 -1.77
N PRO A 249 -11.67 16.43 -0.93
CA PRO A 249 -12.05 16.34 0.48
C PRO A 249 -13.49 15.85 0.71
N ALA A 250 -14.42 16.20 -0.18
CA ALA A 250 -15.81 15.74 -0.11
C ALA A 250 -15.93 14.22 -0.38
N ALA A 251 -15.17 13.68 -1.34
CA ALA A 251 -15.13 12.24 -1.62
C ALA A 251 -14.52 11.47 -0.44
N LEU A 252 -13.41 11.97 0.12
CA LEU A 252 -12.79 11.38 1.30
C LEU A 252 -13.74 11.38 2.51
N ASN A 253 -14.43 12.48 2.77
CA ASN A 253 -15.41 12.55 3.85
C ASN A 253 -16.55 11.53 3.65
N ASN A 254 -17.09 11.42 2.44
CA ASN A 254 -18.12 10.42 2.13
C ASN A 254 -17.62 9.00 2.31
N TYR A 255 -16.37 8.72 1.91
CA TYR A 255 -15.75 7.42 2.10
C TYR A 255 -15.67 7.06 3.59
N PHE A 256 -15.06 7.90 4.42
CA PHE A 256 -14.90 7.63 5.86
C PHE A 256 -16.24 7.55 6.60
N MET A 257 -17.23 8.36 6.23
CA MET A 257 -18.58 8.26 6.81
C MET A 257 -19.28 6.95 6.44
N SER A 258 -19.04 6.44 5.23
CA SER A 258 -19.68 5.21 4.74
C SER A 258 -18.95 3.95 5.23
N LYS A 259 -17.62 3.97 5.22
CA LYS A 259 -16.77 2.82 5.56
C LYS A 259 -16.51 2.71 7.06
N GLY A 260 -16.28 3.82 7.71
CA GLY A 260 -15.81 3.91 9.08
C GLY A 260 -14.28 3.73 9.21
N PRO A 261 -13.69 4.10 10.36
CA PRO A 261 -12.25 4.05 10.55
C PRO A 261 -11.69 2.64 10.64
N ASP A 262 -12.44 1.67 11.18
CA ASP A 262 -11.96 0.33 11.49
C ASP A 262 -11.60 -0.50 10.26
N TYR A 263 -12.17 -0.16 9.09
CA TYR A 263 -11.95 -0.86 7.83
C TYR A 263 -11.43 0.07 6.71
N SER A 264 -10.93 1.25 7.08
CA SER A 264 -10.26 2.18 6.17
C SER A 264 -8.75 2.13 6.37
N ILE A 265 -8.01 1.99 5.28
CA ILE A 265 -6.55 1.98 5.29
C ILE A 265 -6.09 3.17 4.46
N MET A 266 -5.47 4.16 5.09
CA MET A 266 -4.80 5.23 4.36
C MET A 266 -3.49 4.71 3.80
N ILE A 267 -3.29 4.91 2.50
CA ILE A 267 -2.08 4.51 1.78
C ILE A 267 -1.51 5.70 1.02
N SER A 268 -0.25 5.65 0.66
CA SER A 268 0.34 6.70 -0.16
C SER A 268 0.17 6.45 -1.65
N ASP A 269 0.30 5.22 -2.12
CA ASP A 269 0.50 4.90 -3.53
C ASP A 269 1.69 5.68 -4.12
N ALA A 270 2.74 5.84 -3.30
CA ALA A 270 3.91 6.64 -3.62
C ALA A 270 4.77 5.98 -4.71
N LEU A 271 5.34 6.81 -5.57
CA LEU A 271 6.24 6.41 -6.65
C LEU A 271 7.69 6.76 -6.31
N MET A 272 8.65 6.31 -7.15
CA MET A 272 10.05 6.75 -7.08
C MET A 272 10.20 8.28 -7.13
N ALA A 273 9.21 8.98 -7.66
CA ALA A 273 9.16 10.44 -7.73
C ALA A 273 8.99 11.12 -6.35
N LYS A 274 8.60 10.38 -5.31
CA LYS A 274 8.48 10.89 -3.94
C LYS A 274 9.80 11.46 -3.44
N GLY A 275 9.74 12.65 -2.86
CA GLY A 275 10.93 13.36 -2.35
C GLY A 275 11.79 14.03 -3.42
N THR A 276 11.33 14.11 -4.66
CA THR A 276 12.08 14.71 -5.77
C THR A 276 11.48 16.06 -6.23
N PRO A 277 12.26 16.91 -6.91
CA PRO A 277 11.79 18.25 -7.30
C PRO A 277 10.64 18.24 -8.32
N VAL A 278 9.78 19.26 -8.26
CA VAL A 278 8.79 19.58 -9.30
C VAL A 278 9.45 19.66 -10.68
N GLY A 279 8.82 19.08 -11.69
CA GLY A 279 9.31 19.00 -13.06
C GLY A 279 10.24 17.83 -13.35
N SER A 280 10.64 17.05 -12.33
CA SER A 280 11.38 15.80 -12.53
C SER A 280 10.55 14.80 -13.33
N LYS A 281 11.24 13.99 -14.14
CA LYS A 281 10.64 12.97 -14.98
C LYS A 281 11.25 11.62 -14.67
N TYR A 282 10.39 10.59 -14.67
CA TYR A 282 10.78 9.20 -14.40
C TYR A 282 10.08 8.26 -15.36
N ILE A 283 10.57 7.03 -15.44
CA ILE A 283 9.89 5.94 -16.14
C ILE A 283 9.26 5.02 -15.10
N PHE A 284 7.95 5.01 -15.03
CA PHE A 284 7.17 4.17 -14.14
C PHE A 284 6.43 3.09 -14.95
N GLY A 285 6.78 1.82 -14.74
CA GLY A 285 6.22 0.70 -15.50
C GLY A 285 6.43 0.76 -17.01
N GLY A 286 7.40 1.55 -17.49
CA GLY A 286 7.64 1.81 -18.92
C GLY A 286 6.93 3.04 -19.48
N ASN A 287 6.15 3.76 -18.67
CA ASN A 287 5.49 5.01 -19.04
C ASN A 287 6.23 6.20 -18.43
N GLU A 288 6.46 7.27 -19.21
CA GLU A 288 7.04 8.51 -18.68
C GLU A 288 6.01 9.23 -17.81
N ILE A 289 6.45 9.61 -16.59
CA ILE A 289 5.71 10.46 -15.66
C ILE A 289 6.46 11.76 -15.41
N VAL A 290 5.73 12.80 -15.02
CA VAL A 290 6.29 14.11 -14.64
C VAL A 290 5.60 14.64 -13.39
N ILE A 291 6.37 15.30 -12.51
CA ILE A 291 5.83 15.92 -11.30
C ILE A 291 5.33 17.32 -11.62
N TYR A 292 4.05 17.58 -11.34
CA TYR A 292 3.41 18.87 -11.56
C TYR A 292 3.69 19.86 -10.41
N PRO A 293 3.39 21.17 -10.61
CA PRO A 293 3.63 22.19 -9.57
C PRO A 293 2.88 22.00 -8.26
N ASP A 294 1.77 21.23 -8.27
CA ASP A 294 0.99 20.88 -7.08
C ASP A 294 1.54 19.62 -6.36
N GLY A 295 2.63 19.05 -6.86
CA GLY A 295 3.27 17.85 -6.33
C GLY A 295 2.72 16.55 -6.90
N SER A 296 1.64 16.55 -7.69
CA SER A 296 1.06 15.32 -8.26
C SER A 296 1.92 14.75 -9.41
N ALA A 297 1.96 13.43 -9.54
CA ALA A 297 2.62 12.74 -10.64
C ALA A 297 1.64 12.40 -11.76
N HIS A 298 2.00 12.74 -13.00
CA HIS A 298 1.14 12.53 -14.16
C HIS A 298 1.86 11.79 -15.28
N LEU A 299 1.12 10.90 -15.96
CA LEU A 299 1.55 10.31 -17.22
C LEU A 299 1.69 11.39 -18.29
N THR A 300 2.85 11.51 -18.91
CA THR A 300 3.08 12.51 -19.97
C THR A 300 2.25 12.24 -21.23
N SER A 301 1.87 10.97 -21.47
CA SER A 301 1.09 10.54 -22.64
C SER A 301 -0.39 10.89 -22.55
N THR A 302 -0.99 10.88 -21.37
CA THR A 302 -2.45 11.06 -21.18
C THR A 302 -2.81 12.24 -20.27
N GLY A 303 -1.86 12.72 -19.46
CA GLY A 303 -2.10 13.68 -18.38
C GLY A 303 -2.86 13.10 -17.18
N GLY A 304 -3.09 11.77 -17.14
CA GLY A 304 -3.72 11.11 -16.01
C GLY A 304 -2.77 10.96 -14.82
N LEU A 305 -3.32 10.89 -13.60
CA LEU A 305 -2.55 10.59 -12.39
C LEU A 305 -1.91 9.20 -12.50
N ALA A 306 -0.71 9.05 -11.92
CA ALA A 306 0.08 7.84 -11.99
C ALA A 306 0.45 7.25 -10.62
N GLY A 307 -0.04 7.82 -9.55
CA GLY A 307 0.31 7.56 -8.16
C GLY A 307 0.69 8.85 -7.45
N SER A 308 1.14 8.79 -6.20
CA SER A 308 1.48 9.99 -5.42
C SER A 308 2.99 10.22 -5.28
N THR A 309 3.37 11.38 -4.74
CA THR A 309 4.78 11.77 -4.52
C THR A 309 5.08 12.05 -3.05
#